data_f257ea62d9abd6b6e8266d2673a8790c
#
_entry.id   f257ea62d9abd6b6e8266d2673a8790c
#
_cell.length_a   1.000
_cell.length_b   1.000
_cell.length_c   1.000
_cell.angle_alpha   90.00
_cell.angle_beta   90.00
_cell.angle_gamma   90.00
#
_symmetry.space_group_name_H-M   'P 1'
#
loop_
_entity.id
_entity.type
_entity.pdbx_description
1 polymer ?
#
loop_
_entity_poly.entity_id
_entity_poly.type
_entity_poly.pdbx_seq_one_letter_code
_entity_poly.pdbx_strand_id
1 'polypeptide(L)'
;MAKTIYDPACGTGGMLSVAEEYLHSLNASTELVSFGQEINDQTFAICKADMLIKGNNADYIKDGNTLSDDQFAGSTFDYILSNPPFGREWKNEKAKVEEEAKLGFGGRFGAGLPAASDGQMLFLMTAISKMKDIDKGGSRIAIIHNGSPLFTGDAGSGPSEIRRYILENDLLEAIIALPNDIFYNTGIATYIWVLSNKKVGTVREGKVQLINANEMFVKRRKALGNKRNDISEEDIAEITKIYGDFKESEISQIYDNEDFGYTKITVERPLRDEEGNLVLKKGKKQPDTSLRDTENVPLKEDIKEYFEREVLPFAPDAWIDEKKSKVGYEIPFTRYFYKYEAPRPSAEIMAEIMDLETELSGSLEEVFEL
;
A
#
# COMPACT_ATOMS: atom_id res chain seq x y z
N MET A 1 -14.01 -6.09 29.65
CA MET A 1 -13.90 -7.24 28.72
C MET A 1 -12.51 -7.15 28.07
N ALA A 2 -11.72 -8.20 28.18
CA ALA A 2 -10.38 -8.24 27.59
C ALA A 2 -10.45 -8.06 26.07
N LYS A 3 -9.53 -7.28 25.50
CA LYS A 3 -9.34 -7.12 24.07
C LYS A 3 -8.20 -8.01 23.59
N THR A 4 -8.24 -8.43 22.35
CA THR A 4 -7.24 -9.30 21.75
C THR A 4 -6.48 -8.57 20.64
N ILE A 5 -5.15 -8.75 20.61
CA ILE A 5 -4.30 -8.23 19.54
C ILE A 5 -3.48 -9.37 18.94
N TYR A 6 -3.28 -9.32 17.63
CA TYR A 6 -2.52 -10.34 16.88
C TYR A 6 -1.50 -9.70 15.95
N ASP A 7 -0.30 -10.29 15.92
CA ASP A 7 0.73 -9.99 14.93
C ASP A 7 1.15 -11.29 14.20
N PRO A 8 0.85 -11.42 12.89
CA PRO A 8 1.23 -12.58 12.08
C PRO A 8 2.72 -12.71 11.78
N ALA A 9 3.54 -11.72 12.12
CA ALA A 9 5.00 -11.70 11.93
C ALA A 9 5.66 -10.95 13.09
N CYS A 10 5.43 -11.42 14.30
CA CYS A 10 5.64 -10.64 15.52
C CYS A 10 7.12 -10.37 15.86
N GLY A 11 8.07 -11.03 15.20
CA GLY A 11 9.48 -10.84 15.50
C GLY A 11 9.78 -11.07 16.99
N THR A 12 10.40 -10.09 17.63
CA THR A 12 10.66 -10.11 19.07
C THR A 12 9.49 -9.63 19.93
N GLY A 13 8.31 -9.37 19.33
CA GLY A 13 7.12 -8.93 20.06
C GLY A 13 7.03 -7.44 20.37
N GLY A 14 7.92 -6.64 19.81
CA GLY A 14 8.00 -5.20 20.12
C GLY A 14 6.71 -4.42 19.86
N MET A 15 6.00 -4.69 18.76
CA MET A 15 4.73 -4.02 18.45
C MET A 15 3.62 -4.40 19.43
N LEU A 16 3.57 -5.69 19.84
CA LEU A 16 2.59 -6.17 20.83
C LEU A 16 2.82 -5.49 22.19
N SER A 17 4.09 -5.41 22.62
CA SER A 17 4.47 -4.78 23.89
C SER A 17 4.13 -3.29 23.92
N VAL A 18 4.49 -2.55 22.86
CA VAL A 18 4.19 -1.09 22.76
C VAL A 18 2.69 -0.85 22.73
N ALA A 19 1.91 -1.69 22.02
CA ALA A 19 0.46 -1.57 21.99
C ALA A 19 -0.17 -1.77 23.38
N GLU A 20 0.32 -2.72 24.15
CA GLU A 20 -0.12 -2.97 25.52
C GLU A 20 0.23 -1.79 26.44
N GLU A 21 1.47 -1.32 26.43
CA GLU A 21 1.92 -0.17 27.21
C GLU A 21 1.10 1.09 26.90
N TYR A 22 0.86 1.35 25.60
CA TYR A 22 0.04 2.46 25.17
C TYR A 22 -1.41 2.35 25.68
N LEU A 23 -2.02 1.17 25.55
CA LEU A 23 -3.38 0.95 26.04
C LEU A 23 -3.49 1.14 27.55
N HIS A 24 -2.52 0.62 28.32
CA HIS A 24 -2.45 0.82 29.77
C HIS A 24 -2.30 2.30 30.16
N SER A 25 -1.55 3.09 29.36
CA SER A 25 -1.40 4.52 29.58
C SER A 25 -2.74 5.28 29.41
N LEU A 26 -3.61 4.81 28.52
CA LEU A 26 -4.94 5.38 28.32
C LEU A 26 -5.94 4.93 29.35
N ASN A 27 -5.88 3.67 29.74
CA ASN A 27 -6.77 3.08 30.75
C ASN A 27 -6.13 1.86 31.42
N ALA A 28 -5.62 2.06 32.63
CA ALA A 28 -4.94 1.05 33.42
C ALA A 28 -5.79 -0.20 33.77
N SER A 29 -7.12 -0.12 33.63
CA SER A 29 -8.02 -1.26 33.88
C SER A 29 -8.30 -2.11 32.65
N THR A 30 -7.77 -1.74 31.48
CA THR A 30 -7.99 -2.50 30.24
C THR A 30 -6.98 -3.63 30.12
N GLU A 31 -7.48 -4.82 29.86
CA GLU A 31 -6.67 -6.02 29.59
C GLU A 31 -6.56 -6.21 28.09
N LEU A 32 -5.32 -6.32 27.58
CA LEU A 32 -5.00 -6.68 26.20
C LEU A 32 -4.30 -8.03 26.20
N VAL A 33 -4.87 -8.99 25.47
CA VAL A 33 -4.27 -10.33 25.34
C VAL A 33 -3.57 -10.40 23.99
N SER A 34 -2.24 -10.60 24.05
CA SER A 34 -1.36 -10.57 22.89
C SER A 34 -1.18 -11.96 22.29
N PHE A 35 -1.36 -12.07 20.97
CA PHE A 35 -1.14 -13.27 20.16
C PHE A 35 -0.12 -12.94 19.08
N GLY A 36 0.76 -13.89 18.76
CA GLY A 36 1.76 -13.69 17.72
C GLY A 36 2.22 -14.98 17.09
N GLN A 37 2.70 -14.87 15.84
CA GLN A 37 3.36 -15.96 15.14
C GLN A 37 4.68 -15.48 14.55
N GLU A 38 5.75 -16.29 14.69
CA GLU A 38 7.09 -15.97 14.22
C GLU A 38 7.74 -17.22 13.63
N ILE A 39 8.41 -17.05 12.48
CA ILE A 39 9.09 -18.14 11.76
C ILE A 39 10.55 -18.35 12.23
N ASN A 40 11.17 -17.31 12.78
CA ASN A 40 12.56 -17.37 13.18
C ASN A 40 12.68 -17.80 14.64
N ASP A 41 13.30 -18.96 14.88
CA ASP A 41 13.45 -19.58 16.21
C ASP A 41 14.07 -18.65 17.26
N GLN A 42 15.05 -17.83 16.87
CA GLN A 42 15.73 -16.92 17.80
C GLN A 42 14.83 -15.76 18.21
N THR A 43 14.18 -15.11 17.25
CA THR A 43 13.26 -14.00 17.52
C THR A 43 12.02 -14.48 18.25
N PHE A 44 11.52 -15.68 17.91
CA PHE A 44 10.44 -16.36 18.64
C PHE A 44 10.81 -16.60 20.12
N ALA A 45 12.00 -17.14 20.38
CA ALA A 45 12.46 -17.38 21.75
C ALA A 45 12.59 -16.06 22.56
N ILE A 46 13.11 -15.00 21.93
CA ILE A 46 13.18 -13.66 22.53
C ILE A 46 11.78 -13.13 22.84
N CYS A 47 10.85 -13.23 21.89
CA CYS A 47 9.47 -12.79 22.07
C CYS A 47 8.82 -13.51 23.27
N LYS A 48 8.95 -14.83 23.35
CA LYS A 48 8.42 -15.60 24.48
C LYS A 48 9.04 -15.20 25.82
N ALA A 49 10.34 -14.97 25.84
CA ALA A 49 11.03 -14.52 27.06
C ALA A 49 10.54 -13.12 27.51
N ASP A 50 10.37 -12.18 26.57
CA ASP A 50 9.84 -10.84 26.85
C ASP A 50 8.40 -10.90 27.39
N MET A 51 7.54 -11.71 26.76
CA MET A 51 6.18 -11.94 27.25
C MET A 51 6.15 -12.47 28.69
N LEU A 52 7.01 -13.46 29.02
CA LEU A 52 7.10 -14.01 30.39
C LEU A 52 7.59 -12.95 31.39
N ILE A 53 8.60 -12.16 31.04
CA ILE A 53 9.15 -11.11 31.91
C ILE A 53 8.08 -10.04 32.21
N LYS A 54 7.25 -9.71 31.22
CA LYS A 54 6.13 -8.75 31.35
C LYS A 54 4.89 -9.34 32.02
N GLY A 55 4.88 -10.63 32.36
CA GLY A 55 3.75 -11.30 32.99
C GLY A 55 2.64 -11.72 32.02
N ASN A 56 2.90 -11.66 30.72
CA ASN A 56 1.98 -12.08 29.68
C ASN A 56 2.03 -13.58 29.40
N ASN A 57 0.97 -14.13 28.82
CA ASN A 57 0.93 -15.55 28.48
C ASN A 57 1.74 -15.84 27.21
N ALA A 58 2.96 -16.35 27.39
CA ALA A 58 3.87 -16.74 26.31
C ALA A 58 3.35 -17.91 25.44
N ASP A 59 2.32 -18.64 25.86
CA ASP A 59 1.74 -19.74 25.08
C ASP A 59 0.92 -19.25 23.89
N TYR A 60 0.56 -17.97 23.86
CA TYR A 60 -0.10 -17.34 22.73
C TYR A 60 0.87 -16.85 21.64
N ILE A 61 2.18 -17.00 21.88
CA ILE A 61 3.18 -16.80 20.83
C ILE A 61 3.52 -18.17 20.25
N LYS A 62 3.31 -18.32 18.93
CA LYS A 62 3.47 -19.58 18.20
C LYS A 62 4.66 -19.52 17.26
N ASP A 63 5.39 -20.64 17.18
CA ASP A 63 6.40 -20.86 16.17
C ASP A 63 5.76 -21.33 14.86
N GLY A 64 6.27 -20.91 13.73
CA GLY A 64 5.86 -21.37 12.41
C GLY A 64 5.70 -20.29 11.36
N ASN A 65 5.60 -20.75 10.12
CA ASN A 65 5.43 -19.87 8.96
C ASN A 65 3.95 -19.53 8.75
N THR A 66 3.57 -18.30 9.03
CA THR A 66 2.20 -17.80 8.91
C THR A 66 1.56 -18.08 7.55
N LEU A 67 2.34 -18.06 6.45
CA LEU A 67 1.79 -18.23 5.11
C LEU A 67 1.47 -19.69 4.76
N SER A 68 2.24 -20.65 5.32
CA SER A 68 2.11 -22.07 5.00
C SER A 68 1.64 -22.93 6.17
N ASP A 69 1.65 -22.39 7.40
CA ASP A 69 1.29 -23.09 8.64
C ASP A 69 0.66 -22.11 9.64
N ASP A 70 -0.58 -21.72 9.38
CA ASP A 70 -1.34 -20.77 10.21
C ASP A 70 -1.74 -21.41 11.55
N GLN A 71 -1.01 -21.12 12.61
CA GLN A 71 -1.23 -21.62 13.97
C GLN A 71 -2.50 -21.05 14.62
N PHE A 72 -3.11 -20.03 14.00
CA PHE A 72 -4.34 -19.40 14.47
C PHE A 72 -5.50 -19.57 13.48
N ALA A 73 -5.52 -20.69 12.73
CA ALA A 73 -6.61 -20.99 11.81
C ALA A 73 -7.97 -20.91 12.51
N GLY A 74 -8.92 -20.17 11.93
CA GLY A 74 -10.26 -19.95 12.50
C GLY A 74 -10.33 -19.00 13.70
N SER A 75 -9.20 -18.47 14.20
CA SER A 75 -9.19 -17.46 15.26
C SER A 75 -9.41 -16.07 14.69
N THR A 76 -10.08 -15.20 15.49
CA THR A 76 -10.31 -13.78 15.13
C THR A 76 -9.95 -12.86 16.30
N PHE A 77 -9.52 -11.63 16.00
CA PHE A 77 -8.99 -10.70 16.98
C PHE A 77 -9.61 -9.33 16.88
N ASP A 78 -9.63 -8.55 17.97
CA ASP A 78 -10.13 -7.16 17.98
C ASP A 78 -9.20 -6.24 17.20
N TYR A 79 -7.88 -6.43 17.34
CA TYR A 79 -6.84 -5.65 16.68
C TYR A 79 -5.82 -6.56 16.03
N ILE A 80 -5.33 -6.15 14.86
CA ILE A 80 -4.21 -6.79 14.20
C ILE A 80 -3.19 -5.70 13.87
N LEU A 81 -1.97 -5.84 14.42
CA LEU A 81 -0.85 -4.95 14.12
C LEU A 81 0.27 -5.77 13.53
N SER A 82 0.87 -5.31 12.43
CA SER A 82 2.00 -6.03 11.86
C SER A 82 2.94 -5.12 11.09
N ASN A 83 4.23 -5.43 11.19
CA ASN A 83 5.28 -4.95 10.31
C ASN A 83 5.95 -6.15 9.64
N PRO A 84 5.28 -6.76 8.63
CA PRO A 84 5.81 -7.96 7.98
C PRO A 84 7.06 -7.64 7.16
N PRO A 85 7.89 -8.64 6.81
CA PRO A 85 9.09 -8.42 6.02
C PRO A 85 8.74 -7.89 4.62
N PHE A 86 9.40 -6.77 4.22
CA PHE A 86 9.21 -6.17 2.90
C PHE A 86 9.98 -6.93 1.82
N GLY A 87 9.34 -7.11 0.64
CA GLY A 87 10.00 -7.71 -0.53
C GLY A 87 10.44 -9.16 -0.34
N ARG A 88 9.91 -9.86 0.66
CA ARG A 88 10.25 -11.28 0.86
C ARG A 88 9.54 -12.13 -0.18
N GLU A 89 10.33 -12.97 -0.87
CA GLU A 89 9.80 -14.02 -1.73
C GLU A 89 9.05 -15.09 -0.92
N TRP A 90 7.95 -15.58 -1.50
CA TRP A 90 7.15 -16.68 -0.92
C TRP A 90 7.16 -17.95 -1.80
N LYS A 91 8.24 -18.14 -2.56
CA LYS A 91 8.41 -19.29 -3.45
C LYS A 91 8.35 -20.63 -2.72
N ASN A 92 8.89 -20.67 -1.50
CA ASN A 92 8.89 -21.89 -0.68
C ASN A 92 7.48 -22.25 -0.17
N GLU A 93 6.66 -21.24 0.07
CA GLU A 93 5.29 -21.37 0.57
C GLU A 93 4.27 -21.55 -0.58
N LYS A 94 4.70 -21.38 -1.83
CA LYS A 94 3.85 -21.27 -3.02
C LYS A 94 2.83 -22.39 -3.13
N ALA A 95 3.24 -23.63 -2.97
CA ALA A 95 2.34 -24.79 -3.09
C ALA A 95 1.18 -24.72 -2.08
N LYS A 96 1.45 -24.36 -0.83
CA LYS A 96 0.45 -24.24 0.23
C LYS A 96 -0.47 -23.06 0.02
N VAL A 97 0.10 -21.91 -0.33
CA VAL A 97 -0.65 -20.68 -0.61
C VAL A 97 -1.58 -20.85 -1.82
N GLU A 98 -1.11 -21.46 -2.91
CA GLU A 98 -1.93 -21.75 -4.08
C GLU A 98 -3.01 -22.81 -3.80
N GLU A 99 -2.74 -23.80 -2.96
CA GLU A 99 -3.73 -24.78 -2.51
C GLU A 99 -4.84 -24.10 -1.72
N GLU A 100 -4.49 -23.23 -0.77
CA GLU A 100 -5.45 -22.47 0.02
C GLU A 100 -6.25 -21.48 -0.83
N ALA A 101 -5.61 -20.82 -1.80
CA ALA A 101 -6.28 -19.89 -2.73
C ALA A 101 -7.39 -20.56 -3.56
N LYS A 102 -7.27 -21.86 -3.85
CA LYS A 102 -8.32 -22.63 -4.56
C LYS A 102 -9.61 -22.76 -3.77
N LEU A 103 -9.57 -22.56 -2.44
CA LEU A 103 -10.75 -22.55 -1.58
C LEU A 103 -11.58 -21.25 -1.76
N GLY A 104 -11.09 -20.29 -2.57
CA GLY A 104 -11.71 -18.99 -2.70
C GLY A 104 -11.77 -18.29 -1.34
N PHE A 105 -12.89 -17.65 -1.04
CA PHE A 105 -13.10 -16.98 0.26
C PHE A 105 -13.36 -17.93 1.44
N GLY A 106 -13.29 -19.24 1.24
CA GLY A 106 -13.17 -20.23 2.32
C GLY A 106 -11.75 -20.34 2.87
N GLY A 107 -10.75 -19.80 2.16
CA GLY A 107 -9.36 -19.61 2.59
C GLY A 107 -8.99 -18.14 2.70
N ARG A 108 -7.75 -17.85 3.09
CA ARG A 108 -7.25 -16.47 3.29
C ARG A 108 -7.00 -15.72 1.97
N PHE A 109 -6.66 -16.43 0.89
CA PHE A 109 -6.08 -15.85 -0.34
C PHE A 109 -7.04 -15.84 -1.53
N GLY A 110 -8.34 -15.90 -1.27
CA GLY A 110 -9.37 -15.99 -2.30
C GLY A 110 -9.50 -14.76 -3.20
N ALA A 111 -9.09 -13.58 -2.74
CA ALA A 111 -9.16 -12.36 -3.54
C ALA A 111 -8.11 -12.32 -4.66
N GLY A 112 -6.96 -12.99 -4.49
CA GLY A 112 -5.89 -13.02 -5.48
C GLY A 112 -4.54 -13.33 -4.86
N LEU A 113 -3.54 -13.58 -5.73
CA LEU A 113 -2.18 -13.85 -5.31
C LEU A 113 -1.21 -12.82 -5.91
N PRO A 114 -0.32 -12.21 -5.11
CA PRO A 114 0.73 -11.34 -5.62
C PRO A 114 1.82 -12.15 -6.34
N ALA A 115 2.74 -11.46 -7.02
CA ALA A 115 3.92 -12.11 -7.60
C ALA A 115 4.74 -12.84 -6.52
N ALA A 116 5.32 -13.99 -6.86
CA ALA A 116 6.09 -14.81 -5.90
C ALA A 116 7.32 -14.10 -5.32
N SER A 117 7.73 -12.98 -5.89
CA SER A 117 8.82 -12.12 -5.43
C SER A 117 8.44 -11.18 -4.28
N ASP A 118 7.14 -10.97 -4.00
CA ASP A 118 6.69 -10.06 -2.96
C ASP A 118 5.43 -10.59 -2.24
N GLY A 119 5.61 -11.06 -1.01
CA GLY A 119 4.55 -11.65 -0.18
C GLY A 119 3.78 -10.68 0.71
N GLN A 120 4.03 -9.37 0.64
CA GLN A 120 3.43 -8.40 1.56
C GLN A 120 1.89 -8.47 1.59
N MET A 121 1.26 -8.56 0.41
CA MET A 121 -0.21 -8.64 0.33
C MET A 121 -0.78 -9.96 0.87
N LEU A 122 0.01 -11.02 0.99
CA LEU A 122 -0.42 -12.26 1.67
C LEU A 122 -0.55 -12.05 3.18
N PHE A 123 0.33 -11.26 3.79
CA PHE A 123 0.19 -10.88 5.20
C PHE A 123 -1.02 -9.97 5.42
N LEU A 124 -1.31 -9.06 4.49
CA LEU A 124 -2.51 -8.23 4.51
C LEU A 124 -3.78 -9.09 4.44
N MET A 125 -3.85 -10.04 3.50
CA MET A 125 -4.97 -10.96 3.38
C MET A 125 -5.11 -11.88 4.61
N THR A 126 -4.00 -12.33 5.19
CA THR A 126 -3.99 -13.06 6.46
C THR A 126 -4.58 -12.19 7.57
N ALA A 127 -4.17 -10.93 7.71
CA ALA A 127 -4.74 -10.02 8.71
C ALA A 127 -6.25 -9.83 8.51
N ILE A 128 -6.72 -9.62 7.27
CA ILE A 128 -8.14 -9.49 6.95
C ILE A 128 -8.93 -10.74 7.35
N SER A 129 -8.40 -11.94 7.09
CA SER A 129 -9.04 -13.21 7.46
C SER A 129 -9.21 -13.41 8.97
N LYS A 130 -8.47 -12.65 9.78
CA LYS A 130 -8.51 -12.68 11.25
C LYS A 130 -9.42 -11.60 11.85
N MET A 131 -10.15 -10.86 11.04
CA MET A 131 -11.14 -9.90 11.55
C MET A 131 -12.33 -10.63 12.15
N LYS A 132 -12.81 -10.13 13.29
CA LYS A 132 -14.09 -10.53 13.89
C LYS A 132 -15.24 -10.06 13.01
N ASP A 133 -16.32 -10.81 12.99
CA ASP A 133 -17.57 -10.37 12.41
C ASP A 133 -18.07 -9.06 13.11
N ILE A 134 -18.85 -8.27 12.40
CA ILE A 134 -19.34 -6.98 12.90
C ILE A 134 -20.23 -7.16 14.14
N ASP A 135 -21.05 -8.20 14.16
CA ASP A 135 -21.92 -8.55 15.30
C ASP A 135 -21.14 -8.96 16.55
N LYS A 136 -19.90 -9.41 16.39
CA LYS A 136 -18.94 -9.71 17.46
C LYS A 136 -18.05 -8.51 17.84
N GLY A 137 -18.35 -7.33 17.30
CA GLY A 137 -17.67 -6.06 17.58
C GLY A 137 -16.65 -5.63 16.52
N GLY A 138 -16.49 -6.42 15.45
CA GLY A 138 -15.58 -6.12 14.35
C GLY A 138 -14.12 -5.92 14.75
N SER A 139 -13.29 -5.53 13.82
CA SER A 139 -11.84 -5.40 14.04
C SER A 139 -11.26 -4.14 13.39
N ARG A 140 -10.03 -3.81 13.80
CA ARG A 140 -9.18 -2.84 13.12
C ARG A 140 -7.79 -3.43 12.91
N ILE A 141 -7.23 -3.19 11.73
CA ILE A 141 -5.89 -3.60 11.32
C ILE A 141 -5.05 -2.35 11.12
N ALA A 142 -3.78 -2.38 11.53
CA ALA A 142 -2.77 -1.47 11.06
C ALA A 142 -1.53 -2.28 10.64
N ILE A 143 -1.20 -2.21 9.36
CA ILE A 143 -0.10 -2.99 8.77
C ILE A 143 0.81 -2.07 7.95
N ILE A 144 2.13 -2.28 8.08
CA ILE A 144 3.12 -1.50 7.36
C ILE A 144 3.49 -2.22 6.07
N HIS A 145 3.50 -1.47 4.98
CA HIS A 145 3.94 -1.93 3.65
C HIS A 145 4.91 -0.92 3.03
N ASN A 146 5.71 -1.38 2.06
CA ASN A 146 6.36 -0.46 1.14
C ASN A 146 5.36 0.05 0.08
N GLY A 147 5.82 0.83 -0.90
CA GLY A 147 4.94 1.40 -1.93
C GLY A 147 4.34 0.40 -2.93
N SER A 148 4.96 -0.78 -3.10
CA SER A 148 4.56 -1.78 -4.10
C SER A 148 3.07 -2.17 -4.03
N PRO A 149 2.47 -2.49 -2.87
CA PRO A 149 1.06 -2.82 -2.76
C PRO A 149 0.08 -1.75 -3.25
N LEU A 150 0.50 -0.49 -3.35
CA LEU A 150 -0.37 0.60 -3.79
C LEU A 150 -0.73 0.53 -5.28
N PHE A 151 0.22 0.11 -6.14
CA PHE A 151 0.06 0.23 -7.59
C PHE A 151 0.52 -0.99 -8.38
N THR A 152 1.24 -1.94 -7.80
CA THR A 152 1.73 -3.11 -8.54
C THR A 152 0.59 -3.96 -9.08
N GLY A 153 0.76 -4.43 -10.31
CA GLY A 153 -0.19 -5.32 -11.00
C GLY A 153 -1.23 -4.57 -11.82
N ASP A 154 -1.48 -5.08 -13.01
CA ASP A 154 -2.45 -4.56 -13.98
C ASP A 154 -3.88 -5.00 -13.63
N ALA A 155 -4.88 -4.42 -14.28
CA ALA A 155 -6.29 -4.78 -14.15
C ALA A 155 -6.53 -6.29 -14.29
N GLY A 156 -7.20 -6.90 -13.32
CA GLY A 156 -7.45 -8.34 -13.23
C GLY A 156 -6.25 -9.18 -12.78
N SER A 157 -5.12 -8.57 -12.37
CA SER A 157 -4.02 -9.28 -11.71
C SER A 157 -4.30 -9.47 -10.22
N GLY A 158 -3.61 -10.44 -9.59
CA GLY A 158 -3.79 -10.72 -8.16
C GLY A 158 -3.70 -9.49 -7.24
N PRO A 159 -2.66 -8.65 -7.33
CA PRO A 159 -2.57 -7.44 -6.51
C PRO A 159 -3.72 -6.46 -6.74
N SER A 160 -4.14 -6.26 -8.00
CA SER A 160 -5.27 -5.40 -8.34
C SER A 160 -6.58 -5.95 -7.76
N GLU A 161 -6.81 -7.28 -7.85
CA GLU A 161 -7.99 -7.94 -7.29
C GLU A 161 -8.01 -7.90 -5.76
N ILE A 162 -6.85 -7.95 -5.09
CA ILE A 162 -6.78 -7.77 -3.63
C ILE A 162 -7.19 -6.34 -3.25
N ARG A 163 -6.69 -5.30 -3.96
CA ARG A 163 -7.13 -3.91 -3.75
C ARG A 163 -8.62 -3.75 -4.02
N ARG A 164 -9.11 -4.35 -5.10
CA ARG A 164 -10.53 -4.38 -5.44
C ARG A 164 -11.35 -4.94 -4.29
N TYR A 165 -10.98 -6.12 -3.78
CA TYR A 165 -11.67 -6.76 -2.66
C TYR A 165 -11.72 -5.85 -1.42
N ILE A 166 -10.61 -5.21 -1.07
CA ILE A 166 -10.50 -4.32 0.09
C ILE A 166 -11.38 -3.08 -0.05
N LEU A 167 -11.39 -2.46 -1.24
CA LEU A 167 -12.12 -1.23 -1.51
C LEU A 167 -13.62 -1.47 -1.73
N GLU A 168 -14.00 -2.49 -2.50
CA GLU A 168 -15.41 -2.83 -2.73
C GLU A 168 -16.12 -3.35 -1.47
N ASN A 169 -15.38 -3.97 -0.54
CA ASN A 169 -15.92 -4.36 0.78
C ASN A 169 -15.77 -3.27 1.85
N ASP A 170 -15.39 -2.07 1.46
CA ASP A 170 -15.26 -0.90 2.33
C ASP A 170 -14.39 -1.14 3.58
N LEU A 171 -13.28 -1.87 3.42
CA LEU A 171 -12.38 -2.21 4.53
C LEU A 171 -11.31 -1.15 4.78
N LEU A 172 -10.84 -0.42 3.75
CA LEU A 172 -9.75 0.53 3.87
C LEU A 172 -10.22 1.84 4.51
N GLU A 173 -9.70 2.18 5.69
CA GLU A 173 -9.98 3.46 6.36
C GLU A 173 -9.00 4.55 5.96
N ALA A 174 -7.69 4.22 5.94
CA ALA A 174 -6.66 5.20 5.64
C ALA A 174 -5.37 4.56 5.14
N ILE A 175 -4.58 5.34 4.41
CA ILE A 175 -3.16 5.07 4.12
C ILE A 175 -2.35 6.28 4.59
N ILE A 176 -1.33 6.02 5.42
CA ILE A 176 -0.47 7.04 5.99
C ILE A 176 0.94 6.81 5.43
N ALA A 177 1.44 7.73 4.60
CA ALA A 177 2.82 7.72 4.15
C ALA A 177 3.73 8.18 5.29
N LEU A 178 4.72 7.35 5.63
CA LEU A 178 5.69 7.63 6.67
C LEU A 178 6.95 8.29 6.10
N PRO A 179 7.73 9.02 6.90
CA PRO A 179 9.01 9.54 6.49
C PRO A 179 9.97 8.44 6.01
N ASN A 180 10.84 8.79 5.07
CA ASN A 180 11.91 7.91 4.65
C ASN A 180 12.95 7.71 5.76
N ASP A 181 13.78 6.69 5.65
CA ASP A 181 14.91 6.42 6.55
C ASP A 181 14.55 6.26 8.04
N ILE A 182 13.34 5.79 8.36
CA ILE A 182 12.89 5.52 9.74
C ILE A 182 13.17 4.08 10.22
N PHE A 183 13.57 3.18 9.32
CA PHE A 183 13.87 1.77 9.62
C PHE A 183 15.37 1.48 9.56
N TYR A 184 15.85 0.52 10.38
CA TYR A 184 17.28 0.19 10.50
C TYR A 184 17.87 -0.44 9.24
N ASN A 185 17.08 -1.21 8.50
CA ASN A 185 17.53 -2.05 7.38
C ASN A 185 17.07 -1.56 6.01
N THR A 186 16.30 -0.49 5.94
CA THR A 186 15.81 0.06 4.68
C THR A 186 15.56 1.56 4.77
N GLY A 187 15.83 2.28 3.69
CA GLY A 187 15.51 3.71 3.53
C GLY A 187 14.30 3.97 2.62
N ILE A 188 13.59 2.91 2.19
CA ILE A 188 12.47 3.05 1.27
C ILE A 188 11.24 3.69 1.91
N ALA A 189 10.41 4.32 1.07
CA ALA A 189 9.10 4.82 1.48
C ALA A 189 8.21 3.69 2.00
N THR A 190 7.59 3.91 3.13
CA THR A 190 6.68 2.97 3.78
C THR A 190 5.36 3.64 4.12
N TYR A 191 4.33 2.80 4.21
CA TYR A 191 2.95 3.23 4.38
C TYR A 191 2.27 2.38 5.43
N ILE A 192 1.54 3.01 6.36
CA ILE A 192 0.63 2.28 7.24
C ILE A 192 -0.72 2.18 6.52
N TRP A 193 -1.19 0.95 6.32
CA TRP A 193 -2.55 0.69 5.87
C TRP A 193 -3.43 0.45 7.09
N VAL A 194 -4.46 1.26 7.25
CA VAL A 194 -5.46 1.11 8.32
C VAL A 194 -6.74 0.56 7.72
N LEU A 195 -7.15 -0.63 8.16
CA LEU A 195 -8.37 -1.28 7.71
C LEU A 195 -9.32 -1.50 8.89
N SER A 196 -10.62 -1.47 8.61
CA SER A 196 -11.66 -1.79 9.57
C SER A 196 -12.92 -2.28 8.85
N ASN A 197 -13.62 -3.22 9.45
CA ASN A 197 -14.95 -3.62 8.99
C ASN A 197 -16.08 -2.90 9.77
N LYS A 198 -15.78 -1.77 10.44
CA LYS A 198 -16.71 -0.99 11.25
C LYS A 198 -17.01 0.40 10.67
N LYS A 199 -16.89 0.56 9.36
CA LYS A 199 -17.09 1.86 8.70
C LYS A 199 -18.56 2.20 8.48
N VAL A 200 -19.42 1.20 8.31
CA VAL A 200 -20.86 1.38 8.06
C VAL A 200 -21.50 2.25 9.16
N GLY A 201 -22.24 3.27 8.73
CA GLY A 201 -22.88 4.25 9.62
C GLY A 201 -21.93 5.30 10.22
N THR A 202 -20.66 5.34 9.81
CA THR A 202 -19.68 6.35 10.24
C THR A 202 -19.38 7.35 9.11
N VAL A 203 -18.70 8.44 9.43
CA VAL A 203 -18.22 9.42 8.44
C VAL A 203 -17.23 8.85 7.44
N ARG A 204 -16.68 7.65 7.71
CA ARG A 204 -15.70 6.96 6.88
C ARG A 204 -16.33 5.96 5.91
N GLU A 205 -17.65 5.76 5.98
CA GLU A 205 -18.33 4.82 5.09
C GLU A 205 -18.12 5.20 3.62
N GLY A 206 -17.66 4.24 2.81
CA GLY A 206 -17.37 4.42 1.39
C GLY A 206 -16.16 5.30 1.07
N LYS A 207 -15.36 5.70 2.07
CA LYS A 207 -14.27 6.68 1.91
C LYS A 207 -12.94 6.17 2.43
N VAL A 208 -11.85 6.66 1.83
CA VAL A 208 -10.46 6.42 2.25
C VAL A 208 -9.77 7.75 2.50
N GLN A 209 -9.09 7.85 3.63
CA GLN A 209 -8.23 8.99 3.94
C GLN A 209 -6.78 8.69 3.56
N LEU A 210 -6.17 9.55 2.77
CA LEU A 210 -4.74 9.51 2.47
C LEU A 210 -4.04 10.59 3.31
N ILE A 211 -2.99 10.21 4.04
CA ILE A 211 -2.24 11.14 4.91
C ILE A 211 -0.78 11.11 4.49
N ASN A 212 -0.24 12.26 4.11
CA ASN A 212 1.17 12.40 3.74
C ASN A 212 1.98 12.95 4.93
N ALA A 213 2.56 12.07 5.72
CA ALA A 213 3.42 12.42 6.85
C ALA A 213 4.93 12.37 6.51
N ASN A 214 5.31 12.40 5.23
CA ASN A 214 6.70 12.25 4.79
C ASN A 214 7.67 13.26 5.42
N GLU A 215 7.20 14.47 5.71
CA GLU A 215 8.01 15.55 6.28
C GLU A 215 7.91 15.63 7.83
N MET A 216 7.15 14.73 8.47
CA MET A 216 6.94 14.70 9.92
C MET A 216 8.00 13.83 10.60
N PHE A 217 9.22 14.37 10.74
CA PHE A 217 10.33 13.65 11.36
C PHE A 217 11.37 14.57 11.97
N VAL A 218 12.18 14.00 12.85
CA VAL A 218 13.36 14.63 13.45
C VAL A 218 14.60 13.89 12.97
N LYS A 219 15.60 14.63 12.44
CA LYS A 219 16.87 14.04 12.01
C LYS A 219 17.68 13.55 13.21
N ARG A 220 18.18 12.34 13.13
CA ARG A 220 19.10 11.77 14.14
C ARG A 220 20.48 12.40 14.02
N ARG A 221 21.11 12.63 15.16
CA ARG A 221 22.53 13.09 15.21
C ARG A 221 23.49 12.00 14.67
N LYS A 222 23.15 10.72 14.86
CA LYS A 222 23.94 9.59 14.40
C LYS A 222 22.99 8.54 13.78
N ALA A 223 23.30 8.13 12.56
CA ALA A 223 22.56 7.08 11.89
C ALA A 223 22.74 5.72 12.59
N LEU A 224 21.71 4.89 12.54
CA LEU A 224 21.71 3.50 12.97
C LEU A 224 21.36 2.62 11.75
N GLY A 225 22.38 2.11 11.05
CA GLY A 225 22.19 1.50 9.74
C GLY A 225 21.60 2.52 8.76
N ASN A 226 20.47 2.16 8.12
CA ASN A 226 19.75 3.07 7.23
C ASN A 226 18.86 4.08 7.97
N LYS A 227 18.62 3.89 9.26
CA LYS A 227 17.77 4.79 10.04
C LYS A 227 18.48 6.11 10.32
N ARG A 228 18.00 7.18 9.70
CA ARG A 228 18.51 8.57 9.82
C ARG A 228 17.51 9.50 10.47
N ASN A 229 16.24 9.12 10.48
CA ASN A 229 15.13 9.89 10.96
C ASN A 229 14.40 9.15 12.09
N ASP A 230 13.80 9.90 13.00
CA ASP A 230 12.83 9.41 14.00
C ASP A 230 11.53 10.18 13.81
N ILE A 231 10.41 9.56 14.16
CA ILE A 231 9.13 10.25 14.30
C ILE A 231 9.02 10.62 15.78
N SER A 232 8.85 11.90 16.09
CA SER A 232 8.71 12.37 17.47
C SER A 232 7.36 12.00 18.07
N GLU A 233 7.22 12.06 19.39
CA GLU A 233 5.93 11.83 20.04
C GLU A 233 4.89 12.88 19.62
N GLU A 234 5.31 14.11 19.38
CA GLU A 234 4.49 15.19 18.87
C GLU A 234 3.99 14.89 17.44
N ASP A 235 4.89 14.41 16.56
CA ASP A 235 4.51 14.00 15.20
C ASP A 235 3.53 12.83 15.23
N ILE A 236 3.77 11.83 16.08
CA ILE A 236 2.86 10.69 16.27
C ILE A 236 1.47 11.18 16.73
N ALA A 237 1.43 12.08 17.70
CA ALA A 237 0.18 12.64 18.22
C ALA A 237 -0.57 13.43 17.14
N GLU A 238 0.15 14.25 16.34
CA GLU A 238 -0.46 15.03 15.26
C GLU A 238 -0.97 14.12 14.11
N ILE A 239 -0.19 13.12 13.67
CA ILE A 239 -0.63 12.13 12.67
C ILE A 239 -1.90 11.41 13.16
N THR A 240 -1.90 10.99 14.43
CA THR A 240 -3.04 10.30 15.05
C THR A 240 -4.27 11.20 15.10
N LYS A 241 -4.08 12.48 15.41
CA LYS A 241 -5.16 13.47 15.43
C LYS A 241 -5.71 13.74 14.04
N ILE A 242 -4.86 13.92 13.01
CA ILE A 242 -5.27 14.10 11.62
C ILE A 242 -6.11 12.90 11.14
N TYR A 243 -5.65 11.68 11.47
CA TYR A 243 -6.42 10.47 11.20
C TYR A 243 -7.76 10.48 11.93
N GLY A 244 -7.78 10.84 13.24
CA GLY A 244 -8.99 10.85 14.06
C GLY A 244 -10.01 11.90 13.62
N ASP A 245 -9.56 13.09 13.27
CA ASP A 245 -10.41 14.22 12.85
C ASP A 245 -11.12 13.98 11.52
N PHE A 246 -10.55 13.13 10.66
CA PHE A 246 -11.09 12.82 9.34
C PHE A 246 -11.47 14.07 8.54
N LYS A 247 -10.50 14.96 8.35
CA LYS A 247 -10.69 16.24 7.63
C LYS A 247 -9.63 16.39 6.54
N GLU A 248 -10.02 17.07 5.48
CA GLU A 248 -9.08 17.48 4.44
C GLU A 248 -8.16 18.59 4.92
N SER A 249 -6.89 18.51 4.52
CA SER A 249 -5.86 19.50 4.74
C SER A 249 -4.79 19.36 3.66
N GLU A 250 -3.72 20.16 3.77
CA GLU A 250 -2.59 20.06 2.84
C GLU A 250 -1.94 18.65 2.81
N ILE A 251 -1.94 17.94 3.95
CA ILE A 251 -1.35 16.61 4.11
C ILE A 251 -2.39 15.50 4.30
N SER A 252 -3.68 15.80 4.24
CA SER A 252 -4.79 14.85 4.40
C SER A 252 -5.84 15.07 3.32
N GLN A 253 -6.10 14.05 2.52
CA GLN A 253 -7.11 14.08 1.46
C GLN A 253 -8.07 12.90 1.63
N ILE A 254 -9.33 13.09 1.24
CA ILE A 254 -10.39 12.10 1.41
C ILE A 254 -10.99 11.78 0.03
N TYR A 255 -11.03 10.50 -0.30
CA TYR A 255 -11.52 9.98 -1.58
C TYR A 255 -12.60 8.94 -1.36
N ASP A 256 -13.50 8.78 -2.32
CA ASP A 256 -14.42 7.65 -2.36
C ASP A 256 -13.66 6.37 -2.77
N ASN A 257 -14.13 5.21 -2.34
CA ASN A 257 -13.50 3.93 -2.73
C ASN A 257 -13.40 3.77 -4.25
N GLU A 258 -14.39 4.27 -5.00
CA GLU A 258 -14.44 4.20 -6.47
C GLU A 258 -13.39 5.07 -7.18
N ASP A 259 -12.84 6.09 -6.50
CA ASP A 259 -11.79 6.96 -7.08
C ASP A 259 -10.49 6.20 -7.37
N PHE A 260 -10.30 5.04 -6.74
CA PHE A 260 -9.15 4.16 -6.94
C PHE A 260 -9.38 3.08 -7.99
N GLY A 261 -10.60 3.00 -8.52
CA GLY A 261 -10.98 2.02 -9.53
C GLY A 261 -10.98 2.60 -10.94
N TYR A 262 -10.66 1.76 -11.90
CA TYR A 262 -10.70 2.09 -13.32
C TYR A 262 -11.13 0.89 -14.15
N THR A 263 -11.69 1.17 -15.33
CA THR A 263 -11.88 0.16 -16.37
C THR A 263 -10.76 0.30 -17.39
N LYS A 264 -9.88 -0.70 -17.47
CA LYS A 264 -8.90 -0.79 -18.54
C LYS A 264 -9.61 -1.25 -19.80
N ILE A 265 -9.75 -0.38 -20.79
CA ILE A 265 -10.28 -0.69 -22.10
C ILE A 265 -9.16 -0.99 -23.09
N THR A 266 -9.43 -1.89 -24.04
CA THR A 266 -8.52 -2.15 -25.15
C THR A 266 -8.98 -1.35 -26.37
N VAL A 267 -8.11 -0.49 -26.86
CA VAL A 267 -8.30 0.34 -28.05
C VAL A 267 -7.69 -0.37 -29.25
N GLU A 268 -8.54 -0.73 -30.22
CA GLU A 268 -8.12 -1.37 -31.45
C GLU A 268 -8.18 -0.36 -32.59
N ARG A 269 -7.24 -0.46 -33.54
CA ARG A 269 -7.23 0.31 -34.79
C ARG A 269 -7.25 -0.64 -35.98
N PRO A 270 -7.82 -0.23 -37.15
CA PRO A 270 -8.01 -1.13 -38.27
C PRO A 270 -6.68 -1.44 -38.98
N LEU A 271 -6.51 -2.74 -39.29
CA LEU A 271 -5.44 -3.19 -40.19
C LEU A 271 -5.72 -2.67 -41.62
N ARG A 272 -4.69 -2.14 -42.26
CA ARG A 272 -4.71 -1.66 -43.64
C ARG A 272 -3.72 -2.47 -44.48
N ASP A 273 -4.05 -2.66 -45.75
CA ASP A 273 -3.13 -3.26 -46.72
C ASP A 273 -2.05 -2.27 -47.20
N GLU A 274 -1.15 -2.69 -48.08
CA GLU A 274 -0.09 -1.85 -48.65
C GLU A 274 -0.63 -0.63 -49.42
N GLU A 275 -1.87 -0.70 -49.90
CA GLU A 275 -2.56 0.37 -50.64
C GLU A 275 -3.34 1.31 -49.69
N GLY A 276 -3.34 1.01 -48.36
CA GLY A 276 -4.05 1.82 -47.35
C GLY A 276 -5.55 1.45 -47.16
N ASN A 277 -6.06 0.43 -47.84
CA ASN A 277 -7.44 -0.03 -47.71
C ASN A 277 -7.67 -0.84 -46.44
N LEU A 278 -8.90 -0.80 -45.91
CA LEU A 278 -9.27 -1.58 -44.73
C LEU A 278 -9.30 -3.09 -45.04
N VAL A 279 -8.59 -3.87 -44.24
CA VAL A 279 -8.63 -5.33 -44.28
C VAL A 279 -9.87 -5.81 -43.56
N LEU A 280 -10.80 -6.45 -44.30
CA LEU A 280 -12.04 -7.00 -43.74
C LEU A 280 -12.01 -8.53 -43.73
N LYS A 281 -12.51 -9.15 -42.64
CA LYS A 281 -12.77 -10.58 -42.54
C LYS A 281 -14.23 -10.80 -42.15
N LYS A 282 -14.98 -11.49 -43.01
CA LYS A 282 -16.41 -11.67 -42.82
C LYS A 282 -17.18 -10.34 -42.61
N GLY A 283 -16.78 -9.29 -43.33
CA GLY A 283 -17.39 -7.93 -43.24
C GLY A 283 -17.03 -7.13 -42.00
N LYS A 284 -16.14 -7.63 -41.14
CA LYS A 284 -15.65 -6.90 -39.93
C LYS A 284 -14.24 -6.41 -40.11
N LYS A 285 -13.96 -5.17 -39.66
CA LYS A 285 -12.61 -4.62 -39.60
C LYS A 285 -11.70 -5.57 -38.81
N GLN A 286 -10.51 -5.84 -39.32
CA GLN A 286 -9.51 -6.59 -38.58
C GLN A 286 -8.65 -5.61 -37.76
N PRO A 287 -8.34 -5.93 -36.50
CA PRO A 287 -7.46 -5.11 -35.69
C PRO A 287 -6.00 -5.24 -36.16
N ASP A 288 -5.31 -4.12 -36.22
CA ASP A 288 -3.85 -4.09 -36.30
C ASP A 288 -3.28 -4.22 -34.88
N THR A 289 -2.69 -5.37 -34.59
CA THR A 289 -2.15 -5.66 -33.27
C THR A 289 -0.94 -4.79 -32.91
N SER A 290 -0.27 -4.20 -33.91
CA SER A 290 0.86 -3.29 -33.70
C SER A 290 0.42 -1.90 -33.24
N LEU A 291 -0.82 -1.51 -33.55
CA LEU A 291 -1.44 -0.24 -33.17
C LEU A 291 -2.40 -0.36 -31.99
N ARG A 292 -2.47 -1.57 -31.40
CA ARG A 292 -3.31 -1.79 -30.20
C ARG A 292 -2.77 -1.01 -29.04
N ASP A 293 -3.65 -0.34 -28.32
CA ASP A 293 -3.35 0.41 -27.12
C ASP A 293 -4.38 0.15 -26.02
N THR A 294 -4.17 0.68 -24.84
CA THR A 294 -5.08 0.56 -23.71
C THR A 294 -5.24 1.90 -22.99
N GLU A 295 -6.46 2.15 -22.49
CA GLU A 295 -6.77 3.31 -21.67
C GLU A 295 -7.39 2.88 -20.35
N ASN A 296 -7.09 3.63 -19.29
CA ASN A 296 -7.66 3.43 -17.96
C ASN A 296 -8.75 4.48 -17.72
N VAL A 297 -9.99 4.08 -17.90
CA VAL A 297 -11.15 4.95 -17.69
C VAL A 297 -11.55 4.90 -16.22
N PRO A 298 -11.59 6.02 -15.47
CA PRO A 298 -12.07 6.06 -14.09
C PRO A 298 -13.46 5.41 -13.95
N LEU A 299 -13.72 4.66 -12.87
CA LEU A 299 -15.03 3.99 -12.69
C LEU A 299 -16.20 5.00 -12.64
N LYS A 300 -15.94 6.23 -12.21
CA LYS A 300 -16.94 7.31 -12.16
C LYS A 300 -17.27 7.93 -13.51
N GLU A 301 -16.55 7.57 -14.59
CA GLU A 301 -16.77 8.12 -15.93
C GLU A 301 -17.45 7.09 -16.86
N ASP A 302 -18.31 7.57 -17.76
CA ASP A 302 -18.85 6.75 -18.84
C ASP A 302 -17.76 6.41 -19.86
N ILE A 303 -17.63 5.13 -20.18
CA ILE A 303 -16.56 4.64 -21.06
C ILE A 303 -16.66 5.24 -22.47
N LYS A 304 -17.89 5.46 -22.99
CA LYS A 304 -18.08 5.97 -24.34
C LYS A 304 -17.77 7.45 -24.41
N GLU A 305 -18.23 8.23 -23.42
CA GLU A 305 -17.94 9.66 -23.33
C GLU A 305 -16.43 9.90 -23.16
N TYR A 306 -15.76 9.10 -22.33
CA TYR A 306 -14.30 9.14 -22.18
C TYR A 306 -13.61 8.83 -23.51
N PHE A 307 -14.01 7.75 -24.19
CA PHE A 307 -13.42 7.31 -25.45
C PHE A 307 -13.59 8.37 -26.56
N GLU A 308 -14.75 9.00 -26.67
CA GLU A 308 -15.01 10.08 -27.62
C GLU A 308 -14.18 11.33 -27.33
N ARG A 309 -13.96 11.65 -26.07
CA ARG A 309 -13.21 12.84 -25.64
C ARG A 309 -11.69 12.67 -25.73
N GLU A 310 -11.18 11.50 -25.27
CA GLU A 310 -9.75 11.31 -25.07
C GLU A 310 -9.08 10.48 -26.18
N VAL A 311 -9.80 9.59 -26.86
CA VAL A 311 -9.20 8.66 -27.83
C VAL A 311 -9.50 9.06 -29.27
N LEU A 312 -10.76 9.33 -29.62
CA LEU A 312 -11.14 9.61 -31.01
C LEU A 312 -10.48 10.85 -31.63
N PRO A 313 -10.15 11.93 -30.90
CA PRO A 313 -9.42 13.06 -31.47
C PRO A 313 -8.03 12.69 -32.03
N PHE A 314 -7.38 11.67 -31.43
CA PHE A 314 -6.04 11.20 -31.83
C PHE A 314 -6.09 9.95 -32.71
N ALA A 315 -7.15 9.16 -32.61
CA ALA A 315 -7.35 7.92 -33.36
C ALA A 315 -8.82 7.79 -33.85
N PRO A 316 -9.23 8.58 -34.90
CA PRO A 316 -10.62 8.65 -35.33
C PRO A 316 -11.21 7.34 -35.87
N ASP A 317 -10.35 6.39 -36.25
CA ASP A 317 -10.72 5.08 -36.79
C ASP A 317 -10.75 3.97 -35.73
N ALA A 318 -10.41 4.28 -34.47
CA ALA A 318 -10.33 3.35 -33.36
C ALA A 318 -11.72 2.85 -32.88
N TRP A 319 -11.71 1.71 -32.20
CA TRP A 319 -12.87 1.19 -31.48
C TRP A 319 -12.45 0.45 -30.21
N ILE A 320 -13.38 0.26 -29.29
CA ILE A 320 -13.17 -0.49 -28.04
C ILE A 320 -13.44 -1.99 -28.29
N ASP A 321 -12.51 -2.86 -27.86
CA ASP A 321 -12.80 -4.29 -27.74
C ASP A 321 -13.36 -4.57 -26.32
N GLU A 322 -14.69 -4.49 -26.20
CA GLU A 322 -15.39 -4.66 -24.91
C GLU A 322 -15.07 -5.99 -24.22
N LYS A 323 -14.74 -7.05 -24.99
CA LYS A 323 -14.45 -8.37 -24.44
C LYS A 323 -13.11 -8.42 -23.67
N LYS A 324 -12.25 -7.46 -23.93
CA LYS A 324 -10.93 -7.35 -23.28
C LYS A 324 -10.92 -6.32 -22.16
N SER A 325 -12.01 -5.60 -21.95
CA SER A 325 -12.12 -4.65 -20.85
C SER A 325 -12.05 -5.37 -19.50
N LYS A 326 -11.29 -4.79 -18.55
CA LYS A 326 -11.10 -5.33 -17.21
C LYS A 326 -11.15 -4.20 -16.18
N VAL A 327 -11.79 -4.46 -15.05
CA VAL A 327 -11.72 -3.55 -13.90
C VAL A 327 -10.41 -3.74 -13.19
N GLY A 328 -9.79 -2.65 -12.78
CA GLY A 328 -8.57 -2.61 -11.99
C GLY A 328 -8.67 -1.59 -10.87
N TYR A 329 -7.83 -1.75 -9.85
CA TYR A 329 -7.72 -0.84 -8.72
C TYR A 329 -6.25 -0.51 -8.45
N GLU A 330 -5.94 0.77 -8.31
CA GLU A 330 -4.63 1.25 -7.88
C GLU A 330 -4.80 2.48 -6.99
N ILE A 331 -3.83 2.74 -6.12
CA ILE A 331 -3.82 3.88 -5.23
C ILE A 331 -2.58 4.73 -5.56
N PRO A 332 -2.69 5.65 -6.51
CA PRO A 332 -1.56 6.46 -6.97
C PRO A 332 -1.24 7.56 -5.94
N PHE A 333 -0.80 7.15 -4.74
CA PHE A 333 -0.63 8.01 -3.57
C PHE A 333 0.19 9.27 -3.87
N THR A 334 1.33 9.13 -4.54
CA THR A 334 2.21 10.25 -4.86
C THR A 334 1.56 11.25 -5.82
N ARG A 335 0.69 10.80 -6.72
CA ARG A 335 -0.04 11.67 -7.66
C ARG A 335 -0.99 12.63 -6.93
N TYR A 336 -1.63 12.17 -5.87
CA TYR A 336 -2.59 12.97 -5.10
C TYR A 336 -1.92 14.09 -4.30
N PHE A 337 -0.66 13.91 -3.89
CA PHE A 337 0.11 14.90 -3.14
C PHE A 337 1.16 15.62 -3.99
N TYR A 338 1.17 15.36 -5.31
CA TYR A 338 2.11 16.01 -6.20
C TYR A 338 1.77 17.48 -6.37
N LYS A 339 2.73 18.36 -6.00
CA LYS A 339 2.67 19.79 -6.28
C LYS A 339 3.61 20.07 -7.44
N TYR A 340 3.06 20.57 -8.54
CA TYR A 340 3.90 21.01 -9.66
C TYR A 340 4.68 22.25 -9.25
N GLU A 341 5.98 22.13 -9.18
CA GLU A 341 6.89 23.26 -9.11
C GLU A 341 7.45 23.53 -10.51
N ALA A 342 7.17 24.70 -11.03
CA ALA A 342 7.71 25.06 -12.33
C ALA A 342 9.25 25.06 -12.28
N PRO A 343 9.94 24.39 -13.23
CA PRO A 343 11.39 24.43 -13.26
C PRO A 343 11.87 25.87 -13.40
N ARG A 344 12.96 26.22 -12.73
CA ARG A 344 13.58 27.52 -12.84
C ARG A 344 13.88 27.83 -14.33
N PRO A 345 13.64 29.06 -14.78
CA PRO A 345 13.99 29.46 -16.15
C PRO A 345 15.45 29.14 -16.48
N SER A 346 15.69 28.56 -17.64
CA SER A 346 17.07 28.19 -18.05
C SER A 346 18.03 29.39 -18.04
N ALA A 347 17.51 30.60 -18.29
CA ALA A 347 18.28 31.84 -18.23
C ALA A 347 18.81 32.15 -16.81
N GLU A 348 18.01 31.89 -15.75
CA GLU A 348 18.46 32.07 -14.37
C GLU A 348 19.53 31.05 -13.97
N ILE A 349 19.33 29.79 -14.38
CA ILE A 349 20.31 28.73 -14.12
C ILE A 349 21.62 29.03 -14.84
N MET A 350 21.55 29.51 -16.10
CA MET A 350 22.72 29.90 -16.87
C MET A 350 23.45 31.07 -16.23
N ALA A 351 22.74 32.09 -15.73
CA ALA A 351 23.34 33.23 -15.02
C ALA A 351 24.08 32.77 -13.77
N GLU A 352 23.47 31.92 -12.92
CA GLU A 352 24.15 31.34 -11.75
C GLU A 352 25.40 30.54 -12.10
N ILE A 353 25.36 29.75 -13.17
CA ILE A 353 26.54 28.99 -13.66
C ILE A 353 27.64 29.94 -14.05
N MET A 354 27.33 31.03 -14.78
CA MET A 354 28.32 32.02 -15.19
C MET A 354 28.92 32.80 -13.99
N ASP A 355 28.10 33.13 -13.02
CA ASP A 355 28.57 33.79 -11.79
C ASP A 355 29.51 32.88 -11.00
N LEU A 356 29.15 31.62 -10.81
CA LEU A 356 29.99 30.59 -10.16
C LEU A 356 31.30 30.34 -10.93
N GLU A 357 31.24 30.30 -12.25
CA GLU A 357 32.44 30.15 -13.09
C GLU A 357 33.39 31.36 -12.94
N THR A 358 32.83 32.56 -12.84
CA THR A 358 33.60 33.81 -12.62
C THR A 358 34.24 33.83 -11.21
N GLU A 359 33.49 33.43 -10.17
CA GLU A 359 34.02 33.31 -8.82
C GLU A 359 35.15 32.28 -8.73
N LEU A 360 34.93 31.09 -9.36
CA LEU A 360 35.94 30.03 -9.36
C LEU A 360 37.20 30.45 -10.09
N SER A 361 37.08 31.13 -11.24
CA SER A 361 38.21 31.65 -12.00
C SER A 361 38.98 32.69 -11.21
N GLY A 362 38.29 33.62 -10.53
CA GLY A 362 38.91 34.61 -9.62
C GLY A 362 39.64 33.97 -8.42
N SER A 363 39.03 32.95 -7.83
CA SER A 363 39.66 32.19 -6.73
C SER A 363 40.90 31.40 -7.18
N LEU A 364 40.89 30.88 -8.40
CA LEU A 364 42.06 30.19 -8.98
C LEU A 364 43.20 31.18 -9.30
N GLU A 365 42.88 32.36 -9.80
CA GLU A 365 43.87 33.42 -10.03
C GLU A 365 44.52 33.86 -8.71
N GLU A 366 43.74 34.03 -7.63
CA GLU A 366 44.28 34.34 -6.30
C GLU A 366 45.19 33.25 -5.71
N VAL A 367 44.82 31.95 -5.92
CA VAL A 367 45.59 30.81 -5.40
C VAL A 367 46.90 30.60 -6.16
N PHE A 368 46.91 30.88 -7.45
CA PHE A 368 48.08 30.63 -8.30
C PHE A 368 48.92 31.88 -8.58
N GLU A 369 48.57 33.05 -8.00
CA GLU A 369 49.26 34.35 -8.22
C GLU A 369 49.47 34.66 -9.71
N LEU A 370 48.46 34.38 -10.57
CA LEU A 370 48.49 34.60 -12.01
C LEU A 370 48.08 36.03 -12.39
#